data_7074ce7c81c6ec90d3b06eb42816fc73
#
_entry.id   7074ce7c81c6ec90d3b06eb42816fc73
#
_cell.length_a   1.000
_cell.length_b   1.000
_cell.length_c   1.000
_cell.angle_alpha   90.00
_cell.angle_beta   90.00
_cell.angle_gamma   90.00
#
_symmetry.space_group_name_H-M   'P 1'
#
loop_
_entity.id
_entity.type
_entity.pdbx_description
1 polymer ?
#
loop_
_entity_poly.entity_id
_entity_poly.type
_entity_poly.pdbx_seq_one_letter_code
_entity_poly.pdbx_strand_id
1 'polypeptide(L)'
;MTAPALSIVVPCFNEEACLAELHGRLTAAARSAVGEDYEIVLVNDGSRDRSWEMMRSLAAADPRLVAINLSRNHGHQLALTAGLDLCSGARVLIIDADLQDPPELLSAMLAEMDRQSA
;
A
#
# COMPACT_ATOMS: atom_id res chain seq x y z
N MET A 1 6.28 -4.69 -20.51
CA MET A 1 6.44 -4.04 -19.20
C MET A 1 6.81 -5.07 -18.15
N THR A 2 7.80 -4.76 -17.36
CA THR A 2 8.21 -5.65 -16.27
C THR A 2 7.42 -5.30 -15.01
N ALA A 3 7.16 -6.31 -14.16
CA ALA A 3 6.54 -6.08 -12.86
C ALA A 3 7.48 -5.27 -11.97
N PRO A 4 6.95 -4.42 -11.06
CA PRO A 4 7.80 -3.68 -10.13
C PRO A 4 8.51 -4.63 -9.16
N ALA A 5 9.61 -4.16 -8.59
CA ALA A 5 10.36 -4.94 -7.60
C ALA A 5 9.57 -5.14 -6.31
N LEU A 6 8.67 -4.20 -5.98
CA LEU A 6 7.97 -4.18 -4.70
C LEU A 6 6.53 -3.72 -4.88
N SER A 7 5.59 -4.44 -4.25
CA SER A 7 4.22 -4.00 -4.05
C SER A 7 3.98 -3.81 -2.56
N ILE A 8 3.40 -2.65 -2.19
CA ILE A 8 3.01 -2.37 -0.81
C ILE A 8 1.49 -2.35 -0.77
N VAL A 9 0.88 -3.30 -0.06
CA VAL A 9 -0.57 -3.46 0.02
C VAL A 9 -1.04 -2.91 1.35
N VAL A 10 -2.00 -1.97 1.30
CA VAL A 10 -2.50 -1.28 2.50
C VAL A 10 -4.03 -1.36 2.51
N PRO A 11 -4.62 -2.22 3.34
CA PRO A 11 -6.08 -2.21 3.53
C PRO A 11 -6.47 -0.98 4.36
N CYS A 12 -7.50 -0.27 3.92
CA CYS A 12 -7.93 0.99 4.53
C CYS A 12 -9.42 0.94 4.87
N PHE A 13 -9.75 1.36 6.10
CA PHE A 13 -11.12 1.51 6.52
C PHE A 13 -11.22 2.72 7.44
N ASN A 14 -11.92 3.79 6.99
CA ASN A 14 -12.09 5.03 7.73
C ASN A 14 -10.75 5.63 8.20
N GLU A 15 -9.82 5.80 7.26
CA GLU A 15 -8.45 6.27 7.54
C GLU A 15 -8.17 7.65 6.96
N GLU A 16 -9.19 8.49 6.73
CA GLU A 16 -8.99 9.79 6.08
C GLU A 16 -7.98 10.68 6.80
N ALA A 17 -7.88 10.58 8.13
CA ALA A 17 -6.95 11.39 8.90
C ALA A 17 -5.48 11.03 8.66
N CYS A 18 -5.20 9.80 8.21
CA CYS A 18 -3.83 9.28 8.08
C CYS A 18 -3.35 9.15 6.65
N LEU A 19 -4.25 9.16 5.66
CA LEU A 19 -3.90 8.76 4.29
C LEU A 19 -2.83 9.64 3.64
N ALA A 20 -2.91 10.96 3.80
CA ALA A 20 -1.93 11.84 3.18
C ALA A 20 -0.53 11.64 3.76
N GLU A 21 -0.43 11.53 5.08
CA GLU A 21 0.84 11.25 5.75
C GLU A 21 1.37 9.86 5.38
N LEU A 22 0.50 8.87 5.38
CA LEU A 22 0.87 7.51 5.00
C LEU A 22 1.45 7.46 3.59
N HIS A 23 0.79 8.08 2.63
CA HIS A 23 1.26 8.11 1.25
C HIS A 23 2.65 8.74 1.15
N GLY A 24 2.86 9.88 1.80
CA GLY A 24 4.17 10.55 1.79
C GLY A 24 5.27 9.70 2.39
N ARG A 25 4.99 9.06 3.53
CA ARG A 25 5.97 8.22 4.21
C ARG A 25 6.27 6.94 3.44
N LEU A 26 5.24 6.29 2.87
CA LEU A 26 5.43 5.10 2.03
C LEU A 26 6.25 5.43 0.79
N THR A 27 5.95 6.55 0.13
CA THR A 27 6.68 6.98 -1.06
C THR A 27 8.15 7.18 -0.74
N ALA A 28 8.46 7.90 0.33
CA ALA A 28 9.85 8.14 0.73
C ALA A 28 10.58 6.84 1.06
N ALA A 29 9.93 5.96 1.81
CA ALA A 29 10.53 4.68 2.20
C ALA A 29 10.76 3.77 1.00
N ALA A 30 9.79 3.69 0.08
CA ALA A 30 9.90 2.86 -1.11
C ALA A 30 11.03 3.36 -2.03
N ARG A 31 11.11 4.67 -2.24
CA ARG A 31 12.18 5.27 -3.05
C ARG A 31 13.56 5.01 -2.46
N SER A 32 13.67 5.05 -1.13
CA SER A 32 14.93 4.74 -0.45
C SER A 32 15.33 3.28 -0.63
N ALA A 33 14.36 2.37 -0.66
CA ALA A 33 14.62 0.93 -0.71
C ALA A 33 14.84 0.41 -2.14
N VAL A 34 14.02 0.83 -3.11
CA VAL A 34 14.00 0.26 -4.46
C VAL A 34 13.99 1.32 -5.57
N GLY A 35 14.18 2.60 -5.23
CA GLY A 35 14.08 3.69 -6.21
C GLY A 35 12.64 3.85 -6.70
N GLU A 36 12.47 3.99 -8.02
CA GLU A 36 11.15 4.19 -8.61
C GLU A 36 10.42 2.88 -8.91
N ASP A 37 11.01 1.74 -8.59
CA ASP A 37 10.54 0.40 -9.00
C ASP A 37 9.59 -0.19 -7.96
N TYR A 38 8.50 0.51 -7.68
CA TYR A 38 7.50 0.08 -6.70
C TYR A 38 6.09 0.44 -7.14
N GLU A 39 5.11 -0.21 -6.52
CA GLU A 39 3.70 0.21 -6.57
C GLU A 39 3.13 0.21 -5.16
N ILE A 40 2.18 1.10 -4.91
CA ILE A 40 1.42 1.14 -3.65
C ILE A 40 -0.02 0.81 -4.00
N VAL A 41 -0.60 -0.19 -3.34
CA VAL A 41 -1.97 -0.63 -3.57
C VAL A 41 -2.79 -0.34 -2.33
N LEU A 42 -3.63 0.69 -2.39
CA LEU A 42 -4.54 1.05 -1.31
C LEU A 42 -5.90 0.40 -1.60
N VAL A 43 -6.40 -0.37 -0.63
CA VAL A 43 -7.69 -1.04 -0.77
C VAL A 43 -8.69 -0.42 0.19
N ASN A 44 -9.71 0.23 -0.36
CA ASN A 44 -10.80 0.79 0.46
C ASN A 44 -11.82 -0.29 0.78
N ASP A 45 -11.92 -0.64 2.05
CA ASP A 45 -12.82 -1.69 2.54
C ASP A 45 -14.15 -1.10 3.02
N GLY A 46 -14.83 -0.38 2.13
CA GLY A 46 -16.16 0.17 2.41
C GLY A 46 -16.17 1.31 3.40
N SER A 47 -15.17 2.20 3.36
CA SER A 47 -15.10 3.36 4.26
C SER A 47 -16.33 4.24 4.14
N ARG A 48 -16.77 4.79 5.27
CA ARG A 48 -17.92 5.71 5.35
C ARG A 48 -17.48 7.17 5.42
N ASP A 49 -16.20 7.42 5.61
CA ASP A 49 -15.62 8.76 5.65
C ASP A 49 -15.12 9.14 4.25
N ARG A 50 -14.21 10.10 4.16
CA ARG A 50 -13.67 10.59 2.89
C ARG A 50 -12.46 9.80 2.40
N SER A 51 -12.16 8.64 2.99
CA SER A 51 -11.00 7.84 2.60
C SER A 51 -10.97 7.54 1.11
N TRP A 52 -12.08 7.09 0.54
CA TRP A 52 -12.13 6.75 -0.88
C TRP A 52 -11.85 7.96 -1.79
N GLU A 53 -12.44 9.10 -1.47
CA GLU A 53 -12.19 10.34 -2.23
C GLU A 53 -10.72 10.72 -2.21
N MET A 54 -10.09 10.62 -1.04
CA MET A 54 -8.66 10.91 -0.87
C MET A 54 -7.81 9.91 -1.65
N MET A 55 -8.14 8.62 -1.60
CA MET A 55 -7.41 7.59 -2.34
C MET A 55 -7.47 7.84 -3.85
N ARG A 56 -8.63 8.23 -4.37
CA ARG A 56 -8.79 8.58 -5.78
C ARG A 56 -7.91 9.78 -6.16
N SER A 57 -7.90 10.81 -5.33
CA SER A 57 -7.08 11.99 -5.57
C SER A 57 -5.59 11.66 -5.57
N LEU A 58 -5.15 10.85 -4.62
CA LEU A 58 -3.75 10.42 -4.55
C LEU A 58 -3.36 9.59 -5.77
N ALA A 59 -4.23 8.67 -6.20
CA ALA A 59 -3.97 7.83 -7.38
C ALA A 59 -3.92 8.66 -8.66
N ALA A 60 -4.76 9.70 -8.76
CA ALA A 60 -4.74 10.58 -9.93
C ALA A 60 -3.42 11.35 -10.05
N ALA A 61 -2.80 11.67 -8.92
CA ALA A 61 -1.55 12.43 -8.89
C ALA A 61 -0.29 11.56 -8.92
N ASP A 62 -0.41 10.27 -8.57
CA ASP A 62 0.75 9.37 -8.44
C ASP A 62 0.55 8.12 -9.30
N PRO A 63 1.29 7.99 -10.42
CA PRO A 63 1.12 6.82 -11.30
C PRO A 63 1.54 5.50 -10.68
N ARG A 64 2.25 5.52 -9.54
CA ARG A 64 2.66 4.30 -8.84
C ARG A 64 1.65 3.85 -7.79
N LEU A 65 0.57 4.61 -7.61
CA LEU A 65 -0.45 4.29 -6.63
C LEU A 65 -1.69 3.76 -7.33
N VAL A 66 -2.15 2.59 -6.89
CA VAL A 66 -3.38 1.96 -7.35
C VAL A 66 -4.40 1.99 -6.23
N ALA A 67 -5.59 2.52 -6.48
CA ALA A 67 -6.67 2.55 -5.51
C ALA A 67 -7.75 1.55 -5.91
N ILE A 68 -8.10 0.66 -5.00
CA ILE A 68 -9.13 -0.36 -5.19
C ILE A 68 -10.30 -0.06 -4.27
N ASN A 69 -11.51 -0.04 -4.80
CA ASN A 69 -12.71 0.23 -4.02
C ASN A 69 -13.58 -1.01 -3.90
N LEU A 70 -13.73 -1.54 -2.70
CA LEU A 70 -14.70 -2.57 -2.42
C LEU A 70 -16.04 -1.91 -2.14
N SER A 71 -17.13 -2.48 -2.66
CA SER A 71 -18.46 -1.83 -2.62
C SER A 71 -19.05 -1.73 -1.21
N ARG A 72 -18.49 -2.48 -0.25
CA ARG A 72 -18.92 -2.47 1.15
C ARG A 72 -17.80 -3.05 1.99
N ASN A 73 -17.92 -2.94 3.32
CA ASN A 73 -16.96 -3.54 4.22
C ASN A 73 -17.06 -5.06 4.15
N HIS A 74 -15.99 -5.69 3.70
CA HIS A 74 -15.86 -7.16 3.61
C HIS A 74 -14.93 -7.72 4.69
N GLY A 75 -14.37 -6.85 5.53
CA GLY A 75 -13.42 -7.24 6.56
C GLY A 75 -11.98 -7.22 6.08
N HIS A 76 -11.07 -7.12 7.04
CA HIS A 76 -9.64 -6.96 6.78
C HIS A 76 -9.07 -8.07 5.89
N GLN A 77 -9.48 -9.32 6.10
CA GLN A 77 -8.96 -10.45 5.33
C GLN A 77 -9.34 -10.37 3.84
N LEU A 78 -10.57 -9.98 3.55
CA LEU A 78 -10.99 -9.85 2.15
C LEU A 78 -10.34 -8.64 1.48
N ALA A 79 -10.12 -7.56 2.21
CA ALA A 79 -9.38 -6.41 1.68
C ALA A 79 -7.94 -6.78 1.34
N LEU A 80 -7.27 -7.54 2.19
CA LEU A 80 -5.94 -8.06 1.91
C LEU A 80 -5.92 -8.96 0.68
N THR A 81 -6.88 -9.87 0.59
CA THR A 81 -7.00 -10.78 -0.57
C THR A 81 -7.15 -9.99 -1.87
N ALA A 82 -8.02 -8.96 -1.87
CA ALA A 82 -8.22 -8.14 -3.06
C ALA A 82 -6.93 -7.43 -3.47
N GLY A 83 -6.20 -6.86 -2.50
CA GLY A 83 -4.92 -6.20 -2.78
C GLY A 83 -3.88 -7.18 -3.31
N LEU A 84 -3.78 -8.36 -2.71
CA LEU A 84 -2.81 -9.37 -3.13
C LEU A 84 -3.12 -9.90 -4.53
N ASP A 85 -4.40 -10.06 -4.87
CA ASP A 85 -4.79 -10.53 -6.19
C ASP A 85 -4.44 -9.54 -7.30
N LEU A 86 -4.44 -8.25 -6.98
CA LEU A 86 -4.25 -7.19 -7.98
C LEU A 86 -2.85 -6.58 -7.97
N CYS A 87 -2.01 -6.93 -6.99
CA CYS A 87 -0.64 -6.45 -6.97
C CYS A 87 0.23 -7.24 -7.95
N SER A 88 1.32 -6.64 -8.42
CA SER A 88 2.16 -7.23 -9.45
C SER A 88 3.64 -7.30 -9.10
N GLY A 89 4.03 -6.82 -7.93
CA GLY A 89 5.44 -6.77 -7.54
C GLY A 89 6.06 -8.13 -7.29
N ALA A 90 7.38 -8.21 -7.48
CA ALA A 90 8.16 -9.42 -7.20
C ALA A 90 8.17 -9.74 -5.69
N ARG A 91 8.16 -8.70 -4.85
CA ARG A 91 8.01 -8.84 -3.39
C ARG A 91 6.81 -8.04 -2.96
N VAL A 92 6.09 -8.53 -1.95
CA VAL A 92 4.86 -7.89 -1.47
C VAL A 92 4.98 -7.66 0.04
N LEU A 93 4.74 -6.43 0.46
CA LEU A 93 4.63 -6.07 1.87
C LEU A 93 3.22 -5.60 2.18
N ILE A 94 2.74 -5.95 3.36
CA ILE A 94 1.44 -5.54 3.85
C ILE A 94 1.66 -4.63 5.06
N ILE A 95 1.08 -3.43 5.00
CA ILE A 95 1.23 -2.42 6.06
C ILE A 95 -0.16 -1.91 6.44
N ASP A 96 -0.40 -1.76 7.74
CA ASP A 96 -1.66 -1.20 8.22
C ASP A 96 -1.70 0.32 8.02
N ALA A 97 -2.88 0.83 7.65
CA ALA A 97 -3.04 2.24 7.31
C ALA A 97 -2.98 3.19 8.52
N ASP A 98 -3.08 2.66 9.73
CA ASP A 98 -3.11 3.47 10.96
C ASP A 98 -1.73 3.93 11.44
N LEU A 99 -0.68 3.65 10.66
CA LEU A 99 0.70 4.05 10.95
C LEU A 99 1.30 3.41 12.21
N GLN A 100 0.71 2.32 12.71
CA GLN A 100 1.29 1.57 13.83
C GLN A 100 2.61 0.93 13.42
N ASP A 101 2.72 0.47 12.16
CA ASP A 101 3.98 -0.03 11.61
C ASP A 101 4.64 1.13 10.85
N PRO A 102 5.76 1.69 11.36
CA PRO A 102 6.37 2.81 10.65
C PRO A 102 6.82 2.41 9.26
N PRO A 103 6.39 3.12 8.21
CA PRO A 103 6.84 2.82 6.84
C PRO A 103 8.35 2.85 6.67
N GLU A 104 9.04 3.60 7.53
CA GLU A 104 10.51 3.72 7.50
C GLU A 104 11.21 2.40 7.80
N LEU A 105 10.51 1.40 8.38
CA LEU A 105 11.06 0.06 8.60
C LEU A 105 11.12 -0.77 7.32
N LEU A 106 10.61 -0.25 6.20
CA LEU A 106 10.53 -0.98 4.94
C LEU A 106 11.86 -1.56 4.50
N SER A 107 12.94 -0.79 4.57
CA SER A 107 14.27 -1.28 4.18
C SER A 107 14.72 -2.47 5.02
N ALA A 108 14.48 -2.41 6.33
CA ALA A 108 14.83 -3.50 7.23
C ALA A 108 13.97 -4.75 6.93
N MET A 109 12.68 -4.56 6.63
CA MET A 109 11.80 -5.67 6.28
C MET A 109 12.25 -6.35 4.99
N LEU A 110 12.63 -5.58 3.98
CA LEU A 110 13.13 -6.13 2.72
C LEU A 110 14.46 -6.87 2.91
N ALA A 111 15.35 -6.34 3.71
CA ALA A 111 16.61 -7.02 4.01
C ALA A 111 16.38 -8.36 4.70
N GLU A 112 15.40 -8.43 5.61
CA GLU A 112 15.04 -9.68 6.28
C GLU A 112 14.46 -10.69 5.30
N MET A 113 13.59 -10.24 4.38
CA MET A 113 13.05 -11.11 3.33
C MET A 113 14.16 -11.69 2.46
N ASP A 114 15.13 -10.87 2.07
CA ASP A 114 16.25 -11.32 1.24
C ASP A 114 17.11 -12.37 1.95
N ARG A 115 17.34 -12.20 3.25
CA ARG A 115 18.09 -13.19 4.04
C ARG A 115 17.36 -14.52 4.12
N GLN A 116 16.04 -14.48 4.29
CA GLN A 116 15.25 -15.71 4.44
C GLN A 116 15.11 -16.46 3.12
N SER A 117 15.12 -15.76 2.00
CA SER A 117 14.98 -16.39 0.69
C SER A 117 16.29 -16.85 0.09
N ALA A 118 17.40 -16.48 0.69
CA ALA A 118 18.71 -16.96 0.27
C ALA A 118 18.98 -18.34 0.84
#